data_ad9891a7446f58f5e788c69bac023b1b
#
_entry.id   ad9891a7446f58f5e788c69bac023b1b
#
_cell.length_a   1.000
_cell.length_b   1.000
_cell.length_c   1.000
_cell.angle_alpha   90.00
_cell.angle_beta   90.00
_cell.angle_gamma   90.00
#
_symmetry.space_group_name_H-M   'P 1'
#
loop_
_entity.id
_entity.type
_entity.pdbx_description
1 polymer ?
#
loop_
_entity_poly.entity_id
_entity_poly.type
_entity_poly.pdbx_seq_one_letter_code
_entity_poly.pdbx_strand_id
1 'polypeptide(L)'
;VRSWRDQACENLETWGEQTYPELALATVEEIGELAQAILEHEYKDGAADRIPKELADVGALGYQLYWKRTGYPDDLVEVRLDDV
;
A
#
# COMPACT_ATOMS: atom_id res chain seq x y z
N VAL A 1 -10.52 -7.32 -8.15
CA VAL A 1 -9.80 -6.70 -7.02
C VAL A 1 -8.32 -6.90 -7.20
N ARG A 2 -7.59 -5.81 -7.08
CA ARG A 2 -6.14 -5.84 -7.22
C ARG A 2 -5.52 -6.52 -6.01
N SER A 3 -4.50 -7.34 -6.23
CA SER A 3 -3.78 -7.94 -5.11
C SER A 3 -2.94 -6.90 -4.37
N TRP A 4 -2.61 -7.20 -3.13
CA TRP A 4 -1.78 -6.30 -2.32
C TRP A 4 -0.40 -6.12 -2.93
N ARG A 5 0.14 -7.20 -3.50
CA ARG A 5 1.44 -7.14 -4.15
C ARG A 5 1.39 -6.25 -5.40
N ASP A 6 0.33 -6.36 -6.18
CA ASP A 6 0.16 -5.53 -7.37
C ASP A 6 0.07 -4.06 -7.01
N GLN A 7 -0.64 -3.74 -5.94
CA GLN A 7 -0.72 -2.38 -5.47
C GLN A 7 0.64 -1.87 -5.01
N ALA A 8 1.43 -2.72 -4.35
CA ALA A 8 2.78 -2.34 -3.92
C ALA A 8 3.67 -2.06 -5.13
N CYS A 9 3.57 -2.88 -6.17
CA CYS A 9 4.33 -2.67 -7.39
C CYS A 9 3.96 -1.35 -8.06
N GLU A 10 2.68 -1.05 -8.12
CA GLU A 10 2.20 0.21 -8.69
C GLU A 10 2.70 1.39 -7.88
N ASN A 11 2.70 1.29 -6.55
CA ASN A 11 3.21 2.34 -5.70
C ASN A 11 4.68 2.62 -5.97
N LEU A 12 5.48 1.57 -6.16
CA LEU A 12 6.89 1.73 -6.49
C LEU A 12 7.07 2.39 -7.85
N GLU A 13 6.25 2.05 -8.82
CA GLU A 13 6.31 2.67 -10.15
C GLU A 13 5.93 4.14 -10.10
N THR A 14 4.93 4.47 -9.30
CA THR A 14 4.40 5.83 -9.22
C THR A 14 5.29 6.73 -8.37
N TRP A 15 5.73 6.25 -7.22
CA TRP A 15 6.38 7.08 -6.21
C TRP A 15 7.87 6.79 -6.06
N GLY A 16 8.35 5.68 -6.63
CA GLY A 16 9.71 5.23 -6.43
C GLY A 16 9.93 4.69 -5.02
N GLU A 17 11.17 4.49 -4.66
CA GLU A 17 11.51 4.01 -3.33
C GLU A 17 11.38 5.14 -2.32
N GLN A 18 10.57 4.94 -1.31
CA GLN A 18 10.32 5.93 -0.27
C GLN A 18 11.13 5.60 0.97
N THR A 19 11.40 6.61 1.79
CA THR A 19 12.11 6.41 3.05
C THR A 19 11.22 5.74 4.07
N TYR A 20 11.83 5.18 5.12
CA TYR A 20 11.05 4.58 6.20
C TYR A 20 10.07 5.57 6.83
N PRO A 21 10.47 6.82 7.16
CA PRO A 21 9.50 7.78 7.70
C PRO A 21 8.34 8.05 6.75
N GLU A 22 8.59 8.16 5.45
CA GLU A 22 7.52 8.37 4.48
C GLU A 22 6.56 7.19 4.45
N LEU A 23 7.09 5.96 4.47
CA LEU A 23 6.26 4.77 4.49
C LEU A 23 5.49 4.64 5.79
N ALA A 24 6.11 5.02 6.92
CA ALA A 24 5.42 4.99 8.21
C ALA A 24 4.24 5.94 8.23
N LEU A 25 4.43 7.17 7.74
CA LEU A 25 3.35 8.14 7.68
C LEU A 25 2.23 7.69 6.75
N ALA A 26 2.59 7.16 5.58
CA ALA A 26 1.61 6.63 4.63
C ALA A 26 0.81 5.49 5.25
N THR A 27 1.48 4.62 6.01
CA THR A 27 0.79 3.50 6.67
C THR A 27 -0.24 4.00 7.68
N VAL A 28 0.12 5.01 8.47
CA VAL A 28 -0.82 5.59 9.44
C VAL A 28 -2.03 6.19 8.71
N GLU A 29 -1.80 6.90 7.61
CA GLU A 29 -2.89 7.48 6.82
C GLU A 29 -3.83 6.40 6.28
N GLU A 30 -3.28 5.33 5.72
CA GLU A 30 -4.08 4.27 5.13
C GLU A 30 -4.85 3.49 6.21
N ILE A 31 -4.25 3.31 7.38
CA ILE A 31 -4.96 2.68 8.50
C ILE A 31 -6.13 3.55 8.93
N GLY A 32 -5.95 4.88 8.94
CA GLY A 32 -7.03 5.80 9.25
C GLY A 32 -8.17 5.71 8.25
N GLU A 33 -7.85 5.61 6.96
CA GLU A 33 -8.85 5.46 5.92
C GLU A 33 -9.58 4.12 6.02
N LEU A 34 -8.85 3.06 6.36
CA LEU A 34 -9.46 1.76 6.59
C LEU A 34 -10.43 1.82 7.76
N ALA A 35 -10.02 2.44 8.86
CA ALA A 35 -10.87 2.59 10.03
C ALA A 35 -12.13 3.37 9.66
N GLN A 36 -11.99 4.43 8.89
CA GLN A 36 -13.13 5.23 8.45
C GLN A 36 -14.09 4.41 7.60
N ALA A 37 -13.55 3.61 6.67
CA ALA A 37 -14.38 2.76 5.81
C ALA A 37 -15.17 1.74 6.63
N ILE A 38 -14.54 1.17 7.65
CA ILE A 38 -15.19 0.20 8.52
C ILE A 38 -16.31 0.86 9.32
N LEU A 39 -16.05 2.04 9.86
CA LEU A 39 -17.07 2.77 10.63
C LEU A 39 -18.23 3.21 9.76
N GLU A 40 -17.97 3.66 8.54
CA GLU A 40 -19.02 4.04 7.62
C GLU A 40 -19.90 2.87 7.24
N HIS A 41 -19.28 1.71 7.01
CA HIS A 41 -20.05 0.50 6.70
C HIS A 41 -20.93 0.09 7.88
N GLU A 42 -20.37 0.13 9.08
CA GLU A 42 -21.07 -0.33 10.28
C GLU A 42 -22.22 0.58 10.69
N TYR A 43 -22.01 1.90 10.61
CA TYR A 43 -22.94 2.86 11.20
C TYR A 43 -23.71 3.70 10.19
N LYS A 44 -23.28 3.73 8.94
CA LYS A 44 -23.93 4.57 7.92
C LYS A 44 -24.38 3.79 6.69
N ASP A 45 -24.28 2.49 6.77
CA ASP A 45 -24.75 1.60 5.71
C ASP A 45 -24.10 1.87 4.36
N GLY A 46 -22.87 2.38 4.37
CA GLY A 46 -22.20 2.70 3.12
C GLY A 46 -20.83 2.06 3.02
N ALA A 47 -20.23 2.16 1.85
CA ALA A 47 -18.81 1.94 1.62
C ALA A 47 -18.28 0.54 1.96
N ALA A 48 -19.12 -0.49 1.96
CA ALA A 48 -18.64 -1.84 2.24
C ALA A 48 -17.53 -2.27 1.26
N ASP A 49 -17.66 -1.86 0.00
CA ASP A 49 -16.67 -2.20 -1.03
C ASP A 49 -15.37 -1.39 -0.91
N ARG A 50 -15.36 -0.36 -0.09
CA ARG A 50 -14.11 0.37 0.19
C ARG A 50 -13.18 -0.41 1.11
N ILE A 51 -13.73 -1.30 1.95
CA ILE A 51 -12.91 -2.03 2.92
C ILE A 51 -11.83 -2.87 2.23
N PRO A 52 -12.15 -3.67 1.22
CA PRO A 52 -11.10 -4.43 0.52
C PRO A 52 -10.05 -3.52 -0.14
N LYS A 53 -10.47 -2.39 -0.70
CA LYS A 53 -9.53 -1.45 -1.32
C LYS A 53 -8.58 -0.86 -0.27
N GLU A 54 -9.12 -0.42 0.85
CA GLU A 54 -8.30 0.17 1.90
C GLU A 54 -7.36 -0.86 2.53
N LEU A 55 -7.82 -2.12 2.66
CA LEU A 55 -6.95 -3.19 3.11
C LEU A 55 -5.80 -3.44 2.14
N ALA A 56 -6.08 -3.39 0.83
CA ALA A 56 -5.03 -3.56 -0.17
C ALA A 56 -4.00 -2.44 -0.09
N ASP A 57 -4.44 -1.21 0.17
CA ASP A 57 -3.54 -0.08 0.32
C ASP A 57 -2.63 -0.25 1.54
N VAL A 58 -3.18 -0.69 2.66
CA VAL A 58 -2.39 -0.98 3.86
C VAL A 58 -1.43 -2.13 3.61
N GLY A 59 -1.93 -3.20 2.99
CA GLY A 59 -1.10 -4.37 2.70
C GLY A 59 0.05 -4.05 1.74
N ALA A 60 -0.21 -3.18 0.77
CA ALA A 60 0.82 -2.76 -0.18
C ALA A 60 1.97 -2.05 0.54
N LEU A 61 1.66 -1.21 1.51
CA LEU A 61 2.69 -0.54 2.30
C LEU A 61 3.48 -1.54 3.14
N GLY A 62 2.81 -2.59 3.62
CA GLY A 62 3.49 -3.68 4.30
C GLY A 62 4.51 -4.36 3.40
N TYR A 63 4.13 -4.64 2.15
CA TYR A 63 5.07 -5.19 1.16
C TYR A 63 6.25 -4.26 0.94
N GLN A 64 5.98 -2.98 0.77
CA GLN A 64 7.04 -2.01 0.52
C GLN A 64 8.03 -1.93 1.68
N LEU A 65 7.53 -1.94 2.91
CA LEU A 65 8.38 -1.94 4.10
C LEU A 65 9.21 -3.22 4.20
N TYR A 66 8.57 -4.35 3.95
CA TYR A 66 9.24 -5.64 3.99
C TYR A 66 10.36 -5.70 2.95
N TRP A 67 10.05 -5.31 1.72
CA TRP A 67 11.04 -5.33 0.65
C TRP A 67 12.18 -4.35 0.91
N LYS A 68 11.86 -3.18 1.46
CA LYS A 68 12.88 -2.20 1.80
C LYS A 68 13.88 -2.78 2.80
N ARG A 69 13.41 -3.59 3.73
CA ARG A 69 14.27 -4.19 4.75
C ARG A 69 15.00 -5.43 4.28
N THR A 70 14.35 -6.25 3.47
CA THR A 70 14.87 -7.58 3.09
C THR A 70 15.35 -7.68 1.66
N GLY A 71 14.98 -6.73 0.80
CA GLY A 71 15.34 -6.72 -0.60
C GLY A 71 14.12 -6.85 -1.48
N TYR A 72 14.16 -6.18 -2.64
CA TYR A 72 13.07 -6.21 -3.60
C TYR A 72 13.17 -7.46 -4.47
N PRO A 73 12.03 -8.02 -4.91
CA PRO A 73 12.06 -9.13 -5.86
C PRO A 73 12.79 -8.74 -7.14
N ASP A 74 13.41 -9.72 -7.80
CA ASP A 74 14.22 -9.48 -8.98
C ASP A 74 13.45 -8.78 -10.10
N ASP A 75 12.20 -9.15 -10.28
CA ASP A 75 11.36 -8.55 -11.32
C ASP A 75 11.07 -7.08 -11.06
N LEU A 76 11.07 -6.66 -9.81
CA LEU A 76 10.86 -5.27 -9.43
C LEU A 76 12.15 -4.46 -9.46
N VAL A 77 13.27 -5.08 -9.12
CA VAL A 77 14.57 -4.41 -9.15
C VAL A 77 14.88 -3.92 -10.56
N GLU A 78 14.59 -4.75 -11.55
CA GLU A 78 14.84 -4.40 -12.95
C GLU A 78 14.06 -3.16 -13.37
N VAL A 79 12.79 -3.10 -13.03
CA VAL A 79 11.95 -1.95 -13.35
C VAL A 79 12.42 -0.70 -12.64
N ARG A 80 12.74 -0.82 -11.36
CA ARG A 80 13.07 0.33 -10.54
C ARG A 80 14.44 0.92 -10.86
N LEU A 81 15.39 0.07 -11.16
CA LEU A 81 16.76 0.54 -11.43
C LEU A 81 16.90 1.21 -12.78
N ASP A 82 16.01 0.91 -13.71
CA ASP A 82 16.02 1.56 -15.01
C ASP A 82 15.73 3.05 -14.93
N ASP A 83 15.12 3.49 -13.84
CA ASP A 83 14.78 4.88 -13.62
C ASP A 83 15.89 5.66 -12.91
N VAL A 84 16.96 5.01 -12.55
CA VAL A 84 18.05 5.64 -11.79
C VAL A 84 19.25 6.03 -12.70
#